data_559d8fc9e114b2a7dea54775f3141d51
#
_entry.id   559d8fc9e114b2a7dea54775f3141d51
#
_cell.length_a   1.000
_cell.length_b   1.000
_cell.length_c   1.000
_cell.angle_alpha   90.00
_cell.angle_beta   90.00
_cell.angle_gamma   90.00
#
_symmetry.space_group_name_H-M   'P 1'
#
loop_
_entity.id
_entity.type
_entity.pdbx_description
1 polymer ?
#
loop_
_entity_poly.entity_id
_entity_poly.type
_entity_poly.pdbx_seq_one_letter_code
_entity_poly.pdbx_strand_id
1 'polypeptide(L)'
;LIGNSVQLTTTGINLLPYKVGSKINSFLGGNTAVFKEEGIEITIKSTISTSDGDIYFLGNNKSGIEEGYSDKVKAGDYTILSNSKLCTFYVVVWRNGTSKIIINNSDEQMIHFTVLDGDKIRLFLRVKQSIDTEKAQIMLCKHTDVNLPYEPYTGLKPSPSPEYPQEIKSAGKWNEEKQKYEIDVKVTN
;
A
#
# COMPACT_ATOMS: atom_id res chain seq x y z
N LEU A 1 -18.44 -34.21 7.53
CA LEU A 1 -17.14 -33.54 7.75
C LEU A 1 -17.34 -32.03 7.72
N ILE A 2 -17.33 -31.38 8.87
CA ILE A 2 -17.28 -29.91 8.94
C ILE A 2 -15.78 -29.59 8.91
N GLY A 3 -15.27 -29.41 7.71
CA GLY A 3 -13.91 -28.93 7.53
C GLY A 3 -13.86 -27.43 7.79
N ASN A 4 -13.19 -26.99 8.83
CA ASN A 4 -12.79 -25.60 8.97
C ASN A 4 -11.71 -25.32 7.91
N SER A 5 -12.11 -24.80 6.77
CA SER A 5 -11.15 -24.27 5.81
C SER A 5 -10.68 -22.92 6.31
N VAL A 6 -9.42 -22.83 6.72
CA VAL A 6 -8.78 -21.54 6.96
C VAL A 6 -8.37 -20.99 5.61
N GLN A 7 -9.09 -19.99 5.13
CA GLN A 7 -8.70 -19.25 3.94
C GLN A 7 -7.57 -18.29 4.32
N LEU A 8 -6.34 -18.60 3.87
CA LEU A 8 -5.23 -17.67 3.99
C LEU A 8 -5.44 -16.55 2.98
N THR A 9 -5.72 -15.36 3.47
CA THR A 9 -5.68 -14.15 2.65
C THR A 9 -4.26 -13.59 2.68
N THR A 10 -3.58 -13.60 1.55
CA THR A 10 -2.32 -12.89 1.40
C THR A 10 -2.59 -11.50 0.88
N THR A 11 -2.06 -10.49 1.56
CA THR A 11 -1.95 -9.15 1.00
C THR A 11 -0.73 -9.13 0.10
N GLY A 12 -0.84 -8.53 -1.09
CA GLY A 12 0.34 -8.19 -1.90
C GLY A 12 1.30 -7.29 -1.11
N ILE A 13 2.52 -7.17 -1.59
CA ILE A 13 3.57 -6.37 -0.97
C ILE A 13 3.18 -4.89 -0.91
N ASN A 14 2.53 -4.39 -1.96
CA ASN A 14 2.08 -3.00 -2.03
C ASN A 14 0.82 -2.78 -1.19
N LEU A 15 0.95 -1.96 -0.18
CA LEU A 15 -0.09 -1.63 0.80
C LEU A 15 -0.88 -0.35 0.46
N LEU A 16 -0.58 0.33 -0.67
CA LEU A 16 -1.41 1.44 -1.15
C LEU A 16 -2.77 0.89 -1.58
N PRO A 17 -3.90 1.31 -0.98
CA PRO A 17 -5.18 0.61 -1.09
C PRO A 17 -5.93 0.93 -2.39
N TYR A 18 -5.23 0.98 -3.53
CA TYR A 18 -5.78 1.35 -4.82
C TYR A 18 -5.53 0.26 -5.87
N LYS A 19 -6.60 -0.35 -6.34
CA LYS A 19 -6.56 -1.33 -7.41
C LYS A 19 -6.18 -0.68 -8.74
N VAL A 20 -5.66 -1.49 -9.66
CA VAL A 20 -5.47 -1.10 -11.05
C VAL A 20 -6.78 -0.52 -11.61
N GLY A 21 -6.68 0.61 -12.31
CA GLY A 21 -7.82 1.39 -12.80
C GLY A 21 -8.34 2.45 -11.82
N SER A 22 -7.94 2.43 -10.53
CA SER A 22 -8.31 3.48 -9.59
C SER A 22 -7.69 4.83 -9.99
N LYS A 23 -8.40 5.92 -9.72
CA LYS A 23 -7.96 7.28 -9.96
C LYS A 23 -8.11 8.11 -8.69
N ILE A 24 -7.06 8.83 -8.34
CA ILE A 24 -7.08 9.87 -7.32
C ILE A 24 -6.99 11.22 -8.00
N ASN A 25 -7.79 12.18 -7.55
CA ASN A 25 -7.70 13.57 -7.96
C ASN A 25 -7.25 14.42 -6.77
N SER A 26 -6.47 15.48 -7.02
CA SER A 26 -6.29 16.55 -6.05
C SER A 26 -7.62 17.30 -5.85
N PHE A 27 -7.75 18.00 -4.73
CA PHE A 27 -8.95 18.81 -4.47
C PHE A 27 -9.07 19.98 -5.47
N LEU A 28 -7.96 20.67 -5.72
CA LEU A 28 -7.83 21.72 -6.73
C LEU A 28 -6.71 21.40 -7.71
N GLY A 29 -6.66 22.14 -8.82
CA GLY A 29 -5.57 22.08 -9.79
C GLY A 29 -5.67 20.98 -10.85
N GLY A 30 -6.61 20.05 -10.72
CA GLY A 30 -6.82 18.99 -11.71
C GLY A 30 -5.67 17.97 -11.79
N ASN A 31 -4.86 17.87 -10.73
CA ASN A 31 -3.79 16.89 -10.62
C ASN A 31 -4.36 15.49 -10.37
N THR A 32 -3.79 14.49 -10.99
CA THR A 32 -4.34 13.12 -10.93
C THR A 32 -3.25 12.08 -10.81
N ALA A 33 -3.58 10.98 -10.13
CA ALA A 33 -2.82 9.74 -10.15
C ALA A 33 -3.74 8.59 -10.57
N VAL A 34 -3.36 7.85 -11.60
CA VAL A 34 -4.10 6.70 -12.12
C VAL A 34 -3.27 5.44 -11.94
N PHE A 35 -3.80 4.46 -11.21
CA PHE A 35 -3.11 3.22 -10.90
C PHE A 35 -3.18 2.26 -12.07
N LYS A 36 -2.03 1.77 -12.52
CA LYS A 36 -1.84 0.81 -13.61
C LYS A 36 -1.10 -0.42 -13.10
N GLU A 37 -1.01 -1.45 -13.94
CA GLU A 37 -0.26 -2.67 -13.60
C GLU A 37 1.25 -2.39 -13.44
N GLU A 38 1.80 -1.51 -14.26
CA GLU A 38 3.24 -1.21 -14.29
C GLU A 38 3.65 -0.02 -13.41
N GLY A 39 2.71 0.60 -12.69
CA GLY A 39 2.97 1.80 -11.89
C GLY A 39 1.78 2.73 -11.79
N ILE A 40 2.05 3.98 -11.49
CA ILE A 40 1.06 5.05 -11.34
C ILE A 40 1.33 6.11 -12.40
N GLU A 41 0.33 6.45 -13.19
CA GLU A 41 0.40 7.58 -14.12
C GLU A 41 0.01 8.86 -13.38
N ILE A 42 0.96 9.77 -13.23
CA ILE A 42 0.79 11.04 -12.53
C ILE A 42 0.72 12.17 -13.56
N THR A 43 -0.36 12.92 -13.53
CA THR A 43 -0.54 14.12 -14.36
C THR A 43 -0.70 15.34 -13.46
N ILE A 44 0.14 16.36 -13.66
CA ILE A 44 0.13 17.58 -12.87
C ILE A 44 -0.15 18.77 -13.79
N LYS A 45 -1.35 19.26 -13.70
CA LYS A 45 -1.80 20.44 -14.47
C LYS A 45 -1.49 21.76 -13.77
N SER A 46 -1.37 21.72 -12.44
CA SER A 46 -1.11 22.91 -11.64
C SER A 46 -0.20 22.59 -10.47
N THR A 47 0.80 23.42 -10.26
CA THR A 47 1.73 23.39 -9.13
C THR A 47 1.23 24.24 -7.97
N ILE A 48 -0.04 24.10 -7.60
CA ILE A 48 -0.59 24.77 -6.43
C ILE A 48 0.19 24.26 -5.21
N SER A 49 0.92 25.15 -4.56
CA SER A 49 1.77 24.83 -3.41
C SER A 49 1.00 24.63 -2.10
N THR A 50 -0.32 24.52 -2.16
CA THR A 50 -1.20 24.29 -1.02
C THR A 50 -1.63 22.83 -0.94
N SER A 51 -2.13 22.43 0.21
CA SER A 51 -2.67 21.07 0.45
C SER A 51 -3.76 20.66 -0.54
N ASP A 52 -4.39 21.61 -1.21
CA ASP A 52 -5.46 21.33 -2.17
C ASP A 52 -4.94 20.82 -3.52
N GLY A 53 -3.68 21.12 -3.86
CA GLY A 53 -2.99 20.61 -5.05
C GLY A 53 -2.33 19.26 -4.85
N ASP A 54 -2.18 18.80 -3.62
CA ASP A 54 -1.53 17.54 -3.29
C ASP A 54 -2.37 16.32 -3.69
N ILE A 55 -1.71 15.22 -4.03
CA ILE A 55 -2.36 13.93 -4.29
C ILE A 55 -2.24 13.06 -3.05
N TYR A 56 -3.37 12.73 -2.42
CA TYR A 56 -3.42 11.97 -1.18
C TYR A 56 -3.60 10.48 -1.45
N PHE A 57 -2.60 9.68 -1.12
CA PHE A 57 -2.69 8.22 -1.13
C PHE A 57 -3.38 7.69 0.13
N LEU A 58 -3.20 8.35 1.27
CA LEU A 58 -3.89 8.02 2.51
C LEU A 58 -4.29 9.33 3.21
N GLY A 59 -5.49 9.35 3.78
CA GLY A 59 -6.06 10.57 4.34
C GLY A 59 -6.61 11.52 3.27
N ASN A 60 -6.67 12.81 3.60
CA ASN A 60 -7.20 13.85 2.72
C ASN A 60 -6.56 15.23 3.01
N ASN A 61 -7.05 16.28 2.36
CA ASN A 61 -6.54 17.65 2.49
C ASN A 61 -6.88 18.36 3.82
N LYS A 62 -7.70 17.77 4.70
CA LYS A 62 -8.02 18.34 6.01
C LYS A 62 -6.82 18.24 6.95
N SER A 63 -6.09 19.33 7.09
CA SER A 63 -4.92 19.41 7.95
C SER A 63 -5.31 19.83 9.37
N GLY A 64 -4.62 19.28 10.36
CA GLY A 64 -4.79 19.68 11.76
C GLY A 64 -6.03 19.14 12.48
N ILE A 65 -6.80 18.28 11.83
CA ILE A 65 -7.93 17.56 12.43
C ILE A 65 -7.84 16.06 12.11
N GLU A 66 -8.31 15.23 13.02
CA GLU A 66 -8.18 13.77 12.96
C GLU A 66 -8.80 13.15 11.71
N GLU A 67 -9.91 13.68 11.23
CA GLU A 67 -10.62 13.20 10.04
C GLU A 67 -9.81 13.36 8.73
N GLY A 68 -8.73 14.11 8.78
CA GLY A 68 -7.78 14.23 7.66
C GLY A 68 -6.85 13.02 7.52
N TYR A 69 -6.85 12.08 8.46
CA TYR A 69 -5.91 10.98 8.55
C TYR A 69 -6.59 9.62 8.43
N SER A 70 -5.85 8.63 7.93
CA SER A 70 -6.33 7.27 7.68
C SER A 70 -5.81 6.31 8.75
N ASP A 71 -6.64 5.39 9.20
CA ASP A 71 -6.34 4.29 10.12
C ASP A 71 -6.05 2.95 9.41
N LYS A 72 -5.97 2.98 8.07
CA LYS A 72 -5.74 1.77 7.26
C LYS A 72 -4.37 1.15 7.44
N VAL A 73 -3.38 1.94 7.86
CA VAL A 73 -2.03 1.45 8.14
C VAL A 73 -1.90 1.21 9.64
N LYS A 74 -1.59 -0.01 10.02
CA LYS A 74 -1.44 -0.43 11.42
C LYS A 74 -0.02 -0.14 11.93
N ALA A 75 0.19 -0.26 13.25
CA ALA A 75 1.51 -0.12 13.84
C ALA A 75 2.57 -1.01 13.17
N GLY A 76 3.76 -0.49 12.96
CA GLY A 76 4.87 -1.18 12.34
C GLY A 76 5.80 -0.26 11.55
N ASP A 77 6.84 -0.86 10.98
CA ASP A 77 7.84 -0.18 10.18
C ASP A 77 7.53 -0.32 8.70
N TYR A 78 7.57 0.79 8.00
CA TYR A 78 7.16 0.91 6.61
C TYR A 78 8.20 1.63 5.78
N THR A 79 8.12 1.38 4.48
CA THR A 79 8.94 2.07 3.48
C THR A 79 8.04 2.52 2.32
N ILE A 80 8.25 3.76 1.89
CA ILE A 80 7.79 4.22 0.58
C ILE A 80 8.94 4.02 -0.39
N LEU A 81 8.67 3.30 -1.46
CA LEU A 81 9.56 3.15 -2.61
C LEU A 81 9.00 3.99 -3.75
N SER A 82 9.87 4.73 -4.43
CA SER A 82 9.49 5.51 -5.61
C SER A 82 10.65 5.63 -6.57
N ASN A 83 10.40 5.47 -7.86
CA ASN A 83 11.38 5.78 -8.89
C ASN A 83 11.20 7.20 -9.48
N SER A 84 10.21 7.96 -9.03
CA SER A 84 10.00 9.34 -9.46
C SER A 84 10.95 10.29 -8.73
N LYS A 85 11.58 11.18 -9.50
CA LYS A 85 12.39 12.31 -8.98
C LYS A 85 11.65 13.65 -9.00
N LEU A 86 10.45 13.67 -9.58
CA LEU A 86 9.66 14.89 -9.75
C LEU A 86 8.69 15.11 -8.58
N CYS A 87 8.58 14.13 -7.72
CA CYS A 87 7.62 14.09 -6.64
C CYS A 87 8.30 14.11 -5.28
N THR A 88 7.68 14.81 -4.37
CA THR A 88 8.08 14.88 -2.98
C THR A 88 7.04 14.20 -2.12
N PHE A 89 7.47 13.30 -1.26
CA PHE A 89 6.57 12.58 -0.35
C PHE A 89 6.52 13.25 1.01
N TYR A 90 5.31 13.24 1.58
CA TYR A 90 5.04 13.69 2.93
C TYR A 90 4.34 12.58 3.71
N VAL A 91 4.86 12.28 4.89
CA VAL A 91 4.21 11.40 5.86
C VAL A 91 3.93 12.22 7.11
N VAL A 92 2.66 12.35 7.44
CA VAL A 92 2.21 13.06 8.64
C VAL A 92 1.35 12.11 9.45
N VAL A 93 1.60 12.01 10.75
CA VAL A 93 0.78 11.22 11.66
C VAL A 93 -0.08 12.10 12.54
N TRP A 94 -1.26 11.62 12.87
CA TRP A 94 -2.08 12.10 13.95
C TRP A 94 -1.83 11.23 15.17
N ARG A 95 -1.31 11.85 16.24
CA ARG A 95 -0.92 11.17 17.46
C ARG A 95 -1.25 12.04 18.66
N ASN A 96 -1.98 11.49 19.65
CA ASN A 96 -2.33 12.19 20.88
C ASN A 96 -3.00 13.55 20.63
N GLY A 97 -3.97 13.61 19.71
CA GLY A 97 -4.72 14.81 19.40
C GLY A 97 -3.97 15.88 18.60
N THR A 98 -2.79 15.56 18.08
CA THR A 98 -1.96 16.51 17.30
C THR A 98 -1.37 15.89 16.05
N SER A 99 -1.13 16.72 15.03
CA SER A 99 -0.38 16.28 13.85
C SER A 99 1.13 16.37 14.10
N LYS A 100 1.86 15.33 13.69
CA LYS A 100 3.32 15.30 13.68
C LYS A 100 3.80 14.95 12.29
N ILE A 101 4.65 15.79 11.72
CA ILE A 101 5.32 15.49 10.45
C ILE A 101 6.44 14.51 10.77
N ILE A 102 6.40 13.31 10.18
CA ILE A 102 7.48 12.33 10.27
C ILE A 102 8.46 12.57 9.14
N ILE A 103 7.94 12.77 7.92
CA ILE A 103 8.74 13.00 6.72
C ILE A 103 8.21 14.24 6.04
N ASN A 104 9.10 15.17 5.78
CA ASN A 104 8.82 16.41 5.10
C ASN A 104 9.78 16.59 3.94
N ASN A 105 9.23 16.73 2.75
CA ASN A 105 9.97 17.13 1.56
C ASN A 105 11.14 16.19 1.21
N SER A 106 10.92 14.87 1.23
CA SER A 106 11.93 13.93 0.82
C SER A 106 11.84 13.64 -0.68
N ASP A 107 12.97 13.81 -1.36
CA ASP A 107 13.19 13.42 -2.76
C ASP A 107 13.85 12.05 -2.86
N GLU A 108 14.02 11.39 -1.73
CA GLU A 108 14.63 10.07 -1.67
C GLU A 108 13.69 9.04 -2.32
N GLN A 109 14.30 8.11 -3.03
CA GLN A 109 13.55 7.02 -3.68
C GLN A 109 13.10 5.94 -2.68
N MET A 110 13.68 5.94 -1.48
CA MET A 110 13.38 5.01 -0.41
C MET A 110 13.25 5.77 0.91
N ILE A 111 12.07 5.77 1.48
CA ILE A 111 11.73 6.56 2.66
C ILE A 111 11.19 5.63 3.75
N HIS A 112 11.92 5.52 4.86
CA HIS A 112 11.55 4.70 6.01
C HIS A 112 10.79 5.51 7.06
N PHE A 113 9.77 4.91 7.65
CA PHE A 113 9.06 5.51 8.77
C PHE A 113 8.35 4.46 9.63
N THR A 114 8.09 4.81 10.88
CA THR A 114 7.40 3.97 11.86
C THR A 114 6.04 4.55 12.22
N VAL A 115 5.02 3.70 12.19
CA VAL A 115 3.66 3.98 12.67
C VAL A 115 3.50 3.30 14.02
N LEU A 116 3.15 4.05 15.05
CA LEU A 116 2.89 3.52 16.40
C LEU A 116 1.43 3.08 16.54
N ASP A 117 1.15 2.33 17.59
CA ASP A 117 -0.22 1.95 17.90
C ASP A 117 -1.09 3.18 18.18
N GLY A 118 -2.29 3.18 17.61
CA GLY A 118 -3.21 4.32 17.68
C GLY A 118 -2.91 5.50 16.75
N ASP A 119 -1.80 5.48 16.01
CA ASP A 119 -1.54 6.49 14.99
C ASP A 119 -2.52 6.37 13.82
N LYS A 120 -2.92 7.54 13.28
CA LYS A 120 -3.53 7.63 11.96
C LYS A 120 -2.59 8.37 11.04
N ILE A 121 -2.51 7.99 9.77
CA ILE A 121 -1.52 8.56 8.86
C ILE A 121 -2.15 9.32 7.72
N ARG A 122 -1.42 10.32 7.24
CA ARG A 122 -1.67 11.01 5.99
C ARG A 122 -0.41 10.88 5.13
N LEU A 123 -0.55 10.23 3.99
CA LEU A 123 0.49 10.05 3.00
C LEU A 123 0.06 10.77 1.72
N PHE A 124 0.85 11.71 1.29
CA PHE A 124 0.57 12.46 0.08
C PHE A 124 1.83 12.82 -0.69
N LEU A 125 1.60 13.13 -1.94
CA LEU A 125 2.60 13.52 -2.89
C LEU A 125 2.36 14.99 -3.27
N ARG A 126 3.42 15.79 -3.17
CA ARG A 126 3.48 17.15 -3.67
C ARG A 126 4.43 17.22 -4.86
N VAL A 127 4.01 17.86 -5.89
CA VAL A 127 4.80 17.97 -7.12
C VAL A 127 5.47 19.32 -7.20
N LYS A 128 6.73 19.31 -7.63
CA LYS A 128 7.55 20.52 -7.71
C LYS A 128 7.34 21.32 -9.00
N GLN A 129 6.87 20.66 -10.03
CA GLN A 129 6.68 21.24 -11.36
C GLN A 129 5.50 20.61 -12.09
N SER A 130 5.01 21.30 -13.12
CA SER A 130 3.98 20.73 -14.00
C SER A 130 4.53 19.50 -14.73
N ILE A 131 3.71 18.47 -14.82
CA ILE A 131 4.02 17.20 -15.48
C ILE A 131 2.83 16.84 -16.35
N ASP A 132 3.04 16.68 -17.66
CA ASP A 132 1.97 16.25 -18.56
C ASP A 132 1.51 14.84 -18.19
N THR A 133 2.44 13.92 -18.14
CA THR A 133 2.22 12.58 -17.59
C THR A 133 3.56 11.92 -17.27
N GLU A 134 3.72 11.41 -16.08
CA GLU A 134 4.85 10.59 -15.65
C GLU A 134 4.33 9.22 -15.20
N LYS A 135 5.03 8.16 -15.60
CA LYS A 135 4.85 6.84 -15.01
C LYS A 135 5.81 6.69 -13.85
N ALA A 136 5.28 6.51 -12.66
CA ALA A 136 6.06 6.29 -11.45
C ALA A 136 5.69 4.95 -10.82
N GLN A 137 6.68 4.19 -10.41
CA GLN A 137 6.48 3.03 -9.56
C GLN A 137 6.55 3.49 -8.11
N ILE A 138 5.40 3.62 -7.48
CA ILE A 138 5.26 4.04 -6.09
C ILE A 138 4.62 2.92 -5.31
N MET A 139 5.27 2.50 -4.24
CA MET A 139 4.82 1.40 -3.40
C MET A 139 4.99 1.75 -1.92
N LEU A 140 3.98 1.47 -1.13
CA LEU A 140 4.08 1.42 0.33
C LEU A 140 4.19 -0.03 0.73
N CYS A 141 5.26 -0.42 1.40
CA CYS A 141 5.47 -1.79 1.84
C CYS A 141 5.96 -1.85 3.29
N LYS A 142 5.98 -3.06 3.87
CA LYS A 142 6.70 -3.29 5.12
C LYS A 142 8.19 -3.06 4.88
N HIS A 143 8.89 -2.59 5.90
CA HIS A 143 10.34 -2.32 5.79
C HIS A 143 11.16 -3.56 5.39
N THR A 144 10.69 -4.75 5.73
CA THR A 144 11.31 -6.03 5.35
C THR A 144 11.26 -6.33 3.85
N ASP A 145 10.38 -5.68 3.11
CA ASP A 145 10.03 -6.01 1.72
C ASP A 145 10.65 -5.04 0.70
N VAL A 146 11.61 -4.22 1.12
CA VAL A 146 12.19 -3.11 0.32
C VAL A 146 12.97 -3.56 -0.92
N ASN A 147 13.44 -4.78 -0.95
CA ASN A 147 14.23 -5.33 -2.06
C ASN A 147 13.38 -6.08 -3.10
N LEU A 148 12.06 -6.10 -2.88
CA LEU A 148 11.15 -6.79 -3.79
C LEU A 148 10.80 -5.88 -4.98
N PRO A 149 10.53 -6.45 -6.16
CA PRO A 149 10.13 -5.66 -7.32
C PRO A 149 8.80 -4.96 -7.08
N TYR A 150 8.53 -3.91 -7.87
CA TYR A 150 7.23 -3.26 -7.85
C TYR A 150 6.10 -4.25 -8.10
N GLU A 151 5.08 -4.17 -7.26
CA GLU A 151 3.83 -4.92 -7.37
C GLU A 151 2.65 -3.97 -7.26
N PRO A 152 1.67 -4.04 -8.17
CA PRO A 152 0.43 -3.27 -7.99
C PRO A 152 -0.35 -3.80 -6.78
N TYR A 153 -1.19 -2.95 -6.18
CA TYR A 153 -2.05 -3.38 -5.09
C TYR A 153 -3.07 -4.42 -5.56
N THR A 154 -2.95 -5.63 -5.09
CA THR A 154 -3.84 -6.74 -5.45
C THR A 154 -5.08 -6.86 -4.55
N GLY A 155 -5.08 -6.17 -3.42
CA GLY A 155 -6.14 -6.26 -2.39
C GLY A 155 -6.01 -7.52 -1.55
N LEU A 156 -6.99 -7.72 -0.69
CA LEU A 156 -7.20 -8.98 0.02
C LEU A 156 -7.82 -9.99 -0.95
N LYS A 157 -7.02 -10.61 -1.80
CA LYS A 157 -7.47 -11.77 -2.56
C LYS A 157 -6.98 -13.01 -1.86
N PRO A 158 -7.79 -14.08 -1.81
CA PRO A 158 -7.22 -15.41 -1.59
C PRO A 158 -6.17 -15.59 -2.68
N SER A 159 -4.92 -15.83 -2.29
CA SER A 159 -3.80 -15.90 -3.22
C SER A 159 -4.10 -16.94 -4.30
N PRO A 160 -4.28 -16.54 -5.56
CA PRO A 160 -4.23 -17.47 -6.66
C PRO A 160 -2.83 -17.43 -7.25
N SER A 161 -1.79 -17.63 -6.42
CA SER A 161 -0.51 -17.93 -7.03
C SER A 161 -0.68 -19.23 -7.81
N PRO A 162 -0.36 -19.27 -9.11
CA PRO A 162 -0.38 -20.51 -9.88
C PRO A 162 0.58 -21.55 -9.31
N GLU A 163 1.51 -21.14 -8.44
CA GLU A 163 2.46 -22.02 -7.74
C GLU A 163 1.87 -22.64 -6.46
N TYR A 164 0.78 -22.08 -5.92
CA TYR A 164 0.06 -22.67 -4.81
C TYR A 164 -1.14 -23.45 -5.35
N PRO A 165 -1.32 -24.72 -4.98
CA PRO A 165 -2.50 -25.46 -5.40
C PRO A 165 -3.75 -24.75 -4.91
N GLN A 166 -4.54 -24.28 -5.85
CA GLN A 166 -5.77 -23.52 -5.60
C GLN A 166 -6.88 -24.39 -5.03
N GLU A 167 -6.66 -25.68 -5.02
CA GLU A 167 -7.52 -26.69 -4.42
C GLU A 167 -6.67 -27.64 -3.60
N ILE A 168 -7.11 -27.92 -2.38
CA ILE A 168 -6.67 -29.11 -1.68
C ILE A 168 -7.34 -30.29 -2.40
N LYS A 169 -6.67 -30.82 -3.44
CA LYS A 169 -7.21 -31.92 -4.27
C LYS A 169 -7.30 -33.24 -3.54
N SER A 170 -6.77 -33.34 -2.33
CA SER A 170 -6.97 -34.51 -1.49
C SER A 170 -7.31 -34.07 -0.07
N ALA A 171 -8.34 -34.65 0.47
CA ALA A 171 -8.71 -34.50 1.88
C ALA A 171 -7.70 -35.16 2.84
N GLY A 172 -6.53 -35.57 2.34
CA GLY A 172 -5.57 -36.37 3.06
C GLY A 172 -5.97 -37.86 3.08
N LYS A 173 -5.09 -38.69 3.59
CA LYS A 173 -5.36 -40.08 3.83
C LYS A 173 -5.58 -40.32 5.31
N TRP A 174 -6.61 -41.06 5.66
CA TRP A 174 -6.80 -41.50 7.02
C TRP A 174 -5.68 -42.46 7.38
N ASN A 175 -4.97 -42.16 8.46
CA ASN A 175 -3.94 -43.03 9.03
C ASN A 175 -4.55 -43.75 10.23
N GLU A 176 -4.79 -45.05 10.07
CA GLU A 176 -5.44 -45.89 11.10
C GLU A 176 -4.57 -46.06 12.36
N GLU A 177 -3.24 -46.10 12.21
CA GLU A 177 -2.34 -46.23 13.34
C GLU A 177 -2.33 -44.98 14.22
N LYS A 178 -2.40 -43.80 13.57
CA LYS A 178 -2.37 -42.50 14.25
C LYS A 178 -3.76 -41.94 14.55
N GLN A 179 -4.82 -42.59 14.10
CA GLN A 179 -6.21 -42.13 14.26
C GLN A 179 -6.43 -40.66 13.81
N LYS A 180 -5.79 -40.25 12.71
CA LYS A 180 -5.85 -38.90 12.17
C LYS A 180 -5.69 -38.87 10.66
N TYR A 181 -6.21 -37.77 10.02
CA TYR A 181 -5.94 -37.52 8.63
C TYR A 181 -4.55 -36.90 8.45
N GLU A 182 -3.75 -37.45 7.55
CA GLU A 182 -2.47 -36.92 7.15
C GLU A 182 -2.64 -36.21 5.79
N ILE A 183 -2.27 -34.95 5.75
CA ILE A 183 -2.29 -34.12 4.53
C ILE A 183 -0.84 -33.87 4.13
N ASP A 184 -0.46 -34.35 2.94
CA ASP A 184 0.84 -34.02 2.36
C ASP A 184 0.79 -32.58 1.82
N VAL A 185 1.32 -31.64 2.56
CA VAL A 185 1.55 -30.27 2.11
C VAL A 185 2.96 -30.20 1.56
N LYS A 186 3.13 -30.25 0.26
CA LYS A 186 4.40 -29.85 -0.37
C LYS A 186 4.49 -28.32 -0.34
N VAL A 187 5.28 -27.81 0.60
CA VAL A 187 5.74 -26.42 0.54
C VAL A 187 6.98 -26.43 -0.35
N THR A 188 6.84 -25.94 -1.58
CA THR A 188 8.00 -25.60 -2.40
C THR A 188 8.42 -24.19 -2.03
N ASN A 189 9.62 -24.04 -1.46
CA ASN A 189 10.28 -22.75 -1.25
C ASN A 189 10.70 -22.15 -2.60
#